data_b333a8685610375fd6b35e56997b4f0b
#
_entry.id   b333a8685610375fd6b35e56997b4f0b
#
_cell.length_a   1.000
_cell.length_b   1.000
_cell.length_c   1.000
_cell.angle_alpha   90.00
_cell.angle_beta   90.00
_cell.angle_gamma   90.00
#
_symmetry.space_group_name_H-M   'P 1'
#
loop_
_entity.id
_entity.type
_entity.pdbx_description
1 polymer ?
#
loop_
_entity_poly.entity_id
_entity_poly.type
_entity_poly.pdbx_seq_one_letter_code
_entity_poly.pdbx_strand_id
1 'polypeptide(L)'
;TWSACGYGDGCSPEPEKELTILSCGHYRLLRLEKLHTVRIQGRRDWQLLYVAKARATFPPAGGAGKTGERCGVSPWRAQDYFYLLKEAPEIYWIHFTGERAEGLLEEWGLFHGHSCFVGEQDRYLRCFEEIIQELQLQPPGFQRLCALRFEELLLSMGRQRLRLKNPQLAGDSLVIQV
;
A
#
# COMPACT_ATOMS: atom_id res chain seq x y z
N THR A 1 -5.42 -11.48 -13.84
CA THR A 1 -4.35 -12.34 -13.33
C THR A 1 -4.24 -12.10 -11.84
N TRP A 2 -4.33 -13.13 -11.07
CA TRP A 2 -4.35 -13.11 -9.63
C TRP A 2 -3.07 -13.77 -9.14
N SER A 3 -2.25 -13.06 -8.38
CA SER A 3 -1.17 -13.66 -7.62
C SER A 3 -1.34 -13.22 -6.17
N ALA A 4 -1.74 -14.15 -5.33
CA ALA A 4 -1.70 -13.96 -3.89
C ALA A 4 -0.65 -14.90 -3.33
N CYS A 5 0.15 -14.37 -2.49
CA CYS A 5 1.09 -15.14 -1.74
C CYS A 5 0.43 -15.79 -0.53
N GLY A 6 0.84 -17.01 -0.24
CA GLY A 6 0.30 -17.90 0.74
C GLY A 6 -0.18 -17.26 2.02
N TYR A 7 -1.49 -17.23 2.16
CA TYR A 7 -2.17 -16.99 3.41
C TYR A 7 -2.34 -18.35 4.08
N GLY A 8 -1.47 -18.66 5.03
CA GLY A 8 -1.78 -19.71 5.98
C GLY A 8 -2.78 -19.14 6.99
N ASP A 9 -3.98 -19.72 7.06
CA ASP A 9 -5.04 -19.36 8.02
C ASP A 9 -4.63 -19.49 9.51
N GLY A 10 -3.36 -19.70 9.79
CA GLY A 10 -2.80 -19.90 11.11
C GLY A 10 -1.72 -18.90 11.53
N CYS A 11 -1.37 -17.91 10.71
CA CYS A 11 -0.40 -16.90 11.10
C CYS A 11 -1.09 -15.84 11.96
N SER A 12 -1.22 -16.10 13.25
CA SER A 12 -1.51 -15.05 14.23
C SER A 12 -0.40 -14.01 14.13
N PRO A 13 -0.71 -12.71 14.01
CA PRO A 13 0.32 -11.69 14.07
C PRO A 13 1.06 -11.84 15.40
N GLU A 14 2.34 -12.17 15.33
CA GLU A 14 3.22 -12.10 16.50
C GLU A 14 3.48 -10.61 16.73
N PRO A 15 2.91 -10.00 17.77
CA PRO A 15 3.04 -8.56 18.00
C PRO A 15 4.47 -8.14 18.37
N GLU A 16 5.34 -9.09 18.66
CA GLU A 16 6.71 -8.84 19.13
C GLU A 16 7.73 -8.61 18.00
N LYS A 17 7.35 -8.78 16.74
CA LYS A 17 8.26 -8.52 15.63
C LYS A 17 8.21 -7.05 15.23
N GLU A 18 9.38 -6.46 14.98
CA GLU A 18 9.52 -5.05 14.58
C GLU A 18 8.64 -4.70 13.37
N LEU A 19 8.68 -5.52 12.32
CA LEU A 19 7.88 -5.38 11.10
C LEU A 19 7.77 -6.73 10.40
N THR A 20 6.55 -7.16 10.09
CA THR A 20 6.27 -8.42 9.40
C THR A 20 5.31 -8.18 8.24
N ILE A 21 5.67 -8.64 7.05
CA ILE A 21 4.79 -8.65 5.89
C ILE A 21 4.01 -9.97 5.88
N LEU A 22 2.69 -9.87 6.03
CA LEU A 22 1.81 -11.02 6.12
C LEU A 22 1.42 -11.54 4.74
N SER A 23 1.08 -10.63 3.83
CA SER A 23 0.73 -10.95 2.46
C SER A 23 0.85 -9.74 1.56
N CYS A 24 1.09 -10.00 0.28
CA CYS A 24 1.17 -8.98 -0.75
C CYS A 24 0.55 -9.52 -2.03
N GLY A 25 -0.09 -8.68 -2.80
CA GLY A 25 -0.69 -9.12 -4.05
C GLY A 25 -1.00 -7.99 -5.01
N HIS A 26 -1.35 -8.42 -6.21
CA HIS A 26 -1.72 -7.57 -7.32
C HIS A 26 -2.94 -8.15 -8.02
N TYR A 27 -3.90 -7.31 -8.40
CA TYR A 27 -5.00 -7.70 -9.26
C TYR A 27 -5.43 -6.58 -10.20
N ARG A 28 -5.93 -6.98 -11.36
CA ARG A 28 -6.55 -6.13 -12.34
C ARG A 28 -8.00 -6.56 -12.54
N LEU A 29 -8.92 -5.65 -12.34
CA LEU A 29 -10.35 -5.92 -12.40
C LEU A 29 -10.87 -5.62 -13.82
N LEU A 30 -11.39 -6.64 -14.52
CA LEU A 30 -11.72 -6.53 -15.93
C LEU A 30 -13.23 -6.64 -16.27
N ARG A 31 -14.07 -7.13 -15.35
CA ARG A 31 -15.41 -7.60 -15.69
C ARG A 31 -16.55 -7.17 -14.76
N LEU A 32 -16.31 -6.36 -13.75
CA LEU A 32 -17.35 -5.93 -12.82
C LEU A 32 -17.61 -4.43 -12.99
N GLU A 33 -18.80 -3.96 -12.69
CA GLU A 33 -19.12 -2.53 -12.74
C GLU A 33 -18.57 -1.78 -11.51
N LYS A 34 -18.60 -2.42 -10.36
CA LYS A 34 -18.11 -1.90 -9.07
C LYS A 34 -17.63 -3.03 -8.20
N LEU A 35 -16.47 -2.87 -7.57
CA LEU A 35 -16.04 -3.69 -6.46
C LEU A 35 -16.10 -2.86 -5.19
N HIS A 36 -16.89 -3.31 -4.22
CA HIS A 36 -17.03 -2.69 -2.91
C HIS A 36 -16.55 -3.66 -1.84
N THR A 37 -15.60 -3.23 -1.04
CA THR A 37 -15.10 -3.99 0.10
C THR A 37 -15.56 -3.33 1.39
N VAL A 38 -16.34 -4.06 2.18
CA VAL A 38 -16.82 -3.63 3.49
C VAL A 38 -16.38 -4.64 4.54
N ARG A 39 -15.69 -4.17 5.56
CA ARG A 39 -15.25 -4.98 6.72
C ARG A 39 -15.61 -4.25 7.98
N ILE A 40 -16.81 -4.51 8.50
CA ILE A 40 -17.38 -3.82 9.66
C ILE A 40 -16.52 -3.98 10.92
N GLN A 41 -15.96 -5.16 11.12
CA GLN A 41 -15.12 -5.48 12.29
C GLN A 41 -13.64 -5.09 12.09
N GLY A 42 -13.28 -4.65 10.87
CA GLY A 42 -11.90 -4.35 10.53
C GLY A 42 -11.02 -5.60 10.42
N ARG A 43 -9.71 -5.40 10.54
CA ARG A 43 -8.67 -6.44 10.56
C ARG A 43 -7.75 -6.18 11.75
N ARG A 44 -6.99 -7.21 12.13
CA ARG A 44 -5.95 -7.10 13.16
C ARG A 44 -4.58 -6.69 12.62
N ASP A 45 -4.50 -6.51 11.30
CA ASP A 45 -3.31 -6.09 10.58
C ASP A 45 -3.54 -4.74 9.89
N TRP A 46 -2.48 -4.12 9.47
CA TRP A 46 -2.49 -2.96 8.59
C TRP A 46 -2.65 -3.39 7.13
N GLN A 47 -3.32 -2.57 6.35
CA GLN A 47 -3.40 -2.75 4.91
C GLN A 47 -2.99 -1.46 4.20
N LEU A 48 -2.01 -1.57 3.29
CA LEU A 48 -1.71 -0.53 2.33
C LEU A 48 -2.28 -0.95 0.97
N LEU A 49 -3.03 -0.05 0.36
CA LEU A 49 -3.58 -0.19 -0.99
C LEU A 49 -2.94 0.87 -1.89
N TYR A 50 -2.39 0.46 -3.02
CA TYR A 50 -1.90 1.35 -4.07
C TYR A 50 -2.69 1.11 -5.36
N VAL A 51 -3.33 2.17 -5.86
CA VAL A 51 -4.09 2.16 -7.12
C VAL A 51 -3.18 2.64 -8.23
N ALA A 52 -2.55 1.71 -8.94
CA ALA A 52 -1.62 2.02 -10.02
C ALA A 52 -2.35 2.58 -11.25
N LYS A 53 -3.57 2.08 -11.51
CA LYS A 53 -4.41 2.53 -12.63
C LYS A 53 -5.85 2.72 -12.17
N ALA A 54 -6.53 3.73 -12.71
CA ALA A 54 -7.88 4.13 -12.36
C ALA A 54 -7.97 4.88 -11.02
N ARG A 55 -9.17 4.92 -10.42
CA ARG A 55 -9.47 5.68 -9.21
C ARG A 55 -10.15 4.79 -8.18
N ALA A 56 -9.79 4.99 -6.92
CA ALA A 56 -10.50 4.41 -5.80
C ALA A 56 -11.19 5.51 -4.98
N THR A 57 -12.22 5.13 -4.27
CA THR A 57 -12.86 5.98 -3.27
C THR A 57 -12.68 5.34 -1.91
N PHE A 58 -12.09 6.10 -1.01
CA PHE A 58 -11.88 5.71 0.38
C PHE A 58 -12.73 6.64 1.26
N PRO A 59 -13.95 6.24 1.65
CA PRO A 59 -14.77 7.06 2.52
C PRO A 59 -14.08 7.21 3.89
N PRO A 60 -13.98 8.42 4.44
CA PRO A 60 -13.62 8.60 5.83
C PRO A 60 -14.70 7.99 6.73
N ALA A 61 -14.33 7.56 7.92
CA ALA A 61 -15.30 7.10 8.91
C ALA A 61 -16.36 8.20 9.14
N GLY A 62 -17.56 8.03 8.57
CA GLY A 62 -18.71 8.94 8.74
C GLY A 62 -18.90 10.05 7.71
N GLY A 63 -18.26 10.03 6.54
CA GLY A 63 -18.40 11.11 5.56
C GLY A 63 -18.20 10.75 4.09
N ALA A 64 -18.40 11.73 3.19
CA ALA A 64 -18.16 11.59 1.76
C ALA A 64 -16.67 11.37 1.49
N GLY A 65 -16.32 10.25 0.85
CA GLY A 65 -14.96 9.89 0.53
C GLY A 65 -14.33 10.77 -0.55
N LYS A 66 -13.01 10.93 -0.48
CA LYS A 66 -12.26 11.56 -1.57
C LYS A 66 -12.12 10.56 -2.71
N THR A 67 -12.55 10.97 -3.89
CA THR A 67 -12.39 10.19 -5.12
C THR A 67 -11.08 10.59 -5.81
N GLY A 68 -10.35 9.60 -6.33
CA GLY A 68 -9.16 9.85 -7.12
C GLY A 68 -7.84 9.70 -6.39
N GLU A 69 -7.87 9.25 -5.13
CA GLU A 69 -6.66 8.95 -4.38
C GLU A 69 -6.00 7.66 -4.87
N ARG A 70 -4.68 7.64 -4.92
CA ARG A 70 -3.91 6.51 -5.42
C ARG A 70 -3.29 5.64 -4.34
N CYS A 71 -3.31 6.08 -3.10
CA CYS A 71 -2.83 5.30 -1.97
C CYS A 71 -3.83 5.38 -0.83
N GLY A 72 -4.16 4.27 -0.25
CA GLY A 72 -4.95 4.18 0.96
C GLY A 72 -4.25 3.30 1.97
N VAL A 73 -4.14 3.78 3.20
CA VAL A 73 -3.70 2.98 4.34
C VAL A 73 -4.86 2.79 5.27
N SER A 74 -5.17 1.55 5.58
CA SER A 74 -6.28 1.20 6.44
C SER A 74 -5.74 0.47 7.67
N PRO A 75 -5.76 1.12 8.85
CA PRO A 75 -5.44 0.44 10.09
C PRO A 75 -6.63 -0.39 10.57
N TRP A 76 -6.44 -1.33 11.42
CA TRP A 76 -7.30 -2.19 12.25
C TRP A 76 -8.80 -1.88 12.36
N ARG A 77 -9.30 -0.81 11.76
CA ARG A 77 -10.67 -0.32 11.85
C ARG A 77 -11.53 -0.87 10.72
N ALA A 78 -12.82 -0.70 10.86
CA ALA A 78 -13.77 -1.00 9.80
C ALA A 78 -13.33 -0.38 8.48
N GLN A 79 -13.29 -1.19 7.44
CA GLN A 79 -12.85 -0.81 6.11
C GLN A 79 -14.05 -0.68 5.20
N ASP A 80 -14.13 0.44 4.50
CA ASP A 80 -15.10 0.69 3.46
C ASP A 80 -14.39 1.38 2.31
N TYR A 81 -14.27 0.72 1.17
CA TYR A 81 -13.70 1.31 -0.03
C TYR A 81 -14.25 0.64 -1.30
N PHE A 82 -14.27 1.38 -2.38
CA PHE A 82 -14.71 0.84 -3.66
C PHE A 82 -13.92 1.40 -4.85
N TYR A 83 -13.94 0.63 -5.94
CA TYR A 83 -13.35 0.98 -7.21
C TYR A 83 -14.45 1.06 -8.27
N LEU A 84 -14.34 2.07 -9.16
CA LEU A 84 -15.15 2.14 -10.37
C LEU A 84 -14.42 1.37 -11.48
N LEU A 85 -15.04 0.31 -11.98
CA LEU A 85 -14.38 -0.67 -12.82
C LEU A 85 -14.37 -0.32 -14.32
N LYS A 86 -15.03 0.74 -14.71
CA LYS A 86 -15.04 1.22 -16.12
C LYS A 86 -13.62 1.51 -16.67
N GLU A 87 -12.66 1.77 -15.78
CA GLU A 87 -11.29 2.12 -16.11
C GLU A 87 -10.31 0.94 -15.97
N ALA A 88 -10.81 -0.28 -15.75
CA ALA A 88 -10.00 -1.49 -15.49
C ALA A 88 -8.92 -1.25 -14.42
N PRO A 89 -9.31 -1.00 -13.16
CA PRO A 89 -8.40 -0.65 -12.10
C PRO A 89 -7.34 -1.73 -11.85
N GLU A 90 -6.13 -1.25 -11.62
CA GLU A 90 -4.97 -2.07 -11.29
C GLU A 90 -4.50 -1.71 -9.89
N ILE A 91 -4.51 -2.69 -9.00
CA ILE A 91 -4.37 -2.50 -7.57
C ILE A 91 -3.32 -3.42 -7.02
N TYR A 92 -2.40 -2.84 -6.23
CA TYR A 92 -1.43 -3.54 -5.41
C TYR A 92 -1.82 -3.37 -3.94
N TRP A 93 -1.61 -4.40 -3.15
CA TRP A 93 -1.93 -4.37 -1.74
C TRP A 93 -0.90 -5.13 -0.91
N ILE A 94 -0.68 -4.68 0.32
CA ILE A 94 0.17 -5.32 1.31
C ILE A 94 -0.57 -5.34 2.64
N HIS A 95 -0.57 -6.50 3.29
CA HIS A 95 -0.93 -6.66 4.69
C HIS A 95 0.31 -6.82 5.53
N PHE A 96 0.41 -6.09 6.62
CA PHE A 96 1.59 -6.05 7.47
C PHE A 96 1.21 -5.77 8.92
N THR A 97 2.13 -6.11 9.85
CA THR A 97 2.00 -5.89 11.28
C THR A 97 3.36 -5.68 11.91
N GLY A 98 3.40 -5.32 13.18
CA GLY A 98 4.61 -5.13 13.98
C GLY A 98 4.60 -3.80 14.73
N GLU A 99 5.44 -3.70 15.75
CA GLU A 99 5.52 -2.52 16.63
C GLU A 99 5.92 -1.25 15.87
N ARG A 100 6.75 -1.36 14.84
CA ARG A 100 7.22 -0.24 14.01
C ARG A 100 6.22 0.21 12.94
N ALA A 101 5.15 -0.57 12.69
CA ALA A 101 4.24 -0.32 11.56
C ALA A 101 3.62 1.08 11.58
N GLU A 102 3.08 1.49 12.75
CA GLU A 102 2.45 2.80 12.92
C GLU A 102 3.45 3.94 12.77
N GLY A 103 4.60 3.85 13.46
CA GLY A 103 5.64 4.86 13.41
C GLY A 103 6.20 5.07 12.00
N LEU A 104 6.37 4.00 11.21
CA LEU A 104 6.79 4.10 9.81
C LEU A 104 5.76 4.83 8.94
N LEU A 105 4.48 4.57 9.14
CA LEU A 105 3.42 5.25 8.41
C LEU A 105 3.35 6.74 8.77
N GLU A 106 3.52 7.08 10.05
CA GLU A 106 3.57 8.46 10.55
C GLU A 106 4.77 9.22 10.02
N GLU A 107 5.96 8.62 10.07
CA GLU A 107 7.23 9.20 9.60
C GLU A 107 7.09 9.69 8.15
N TRP A 108 6.46 8.90 7.29
CA TRP A 108 6.28 9.26 5.87
C TRP A 108 4.94 9.95 5.60
N GLY A 109 4.18 10.27 6.64
CA GLY A 109 2.90 10.98 6.55
C GLY A 109 1.83 10.21 5.78
N LEU A 110 1.90 8.89 5.76
CA LEU A 110 0.94 8.01 5.10
C LEU A 110 -0.22 7.61 6.01
N PHE A 111 -0.11 7.91 7.30
CA PHE A 111 -1.10 7.58 8.33
C PHE A 111 -2.29 8.55 8.40
N HIS A 112 -2.05 9.84 8.19
CA HIS A 112 -3.06 10.86 8.40
C HIS A 112 -4.06 10.93 7.23
N GLY A 113 -5.28 10.49 7.47
CA GLY A 113 -6.44 10.72 6.61
C GLY A 113 -6.81 9.57 5.69
N HIS A 114 -6.36 8.36 5.95
CA HIS A 114 -6.75 7.11 5.28
C HIS A 114 -6.43 7.01 3.78
N SER A 115 -6.27 8.12 3.06
CA SER A 115 -5.88 8.12 1.66
C SER A 115 -5.04 9.34 1.29
N CYS A 116 -4.14 9.18 0.33
CA CYS A 116 -3.30 10.26 -0.16
C CYS A 116 -2.87 10.02 -1.62
N PHE A 117 -2.53 11.10 -2.31
CA PHE A 117 -1.93 11.01 -3.63
C PHE A 117 -0.41 10.88 -3.51
N VAL A 118 0.15 9.81 -4.05
CA VAL A 118 1.60 9.52 -4.05
C VAL A 118 2.21 9.51 -5.45
N GLY A 119 1.40 9.83 -6.48
CA GLY A 119 1.84 9.78 -7.88
C GLY A 119 1.97 8.36 -8.44
N GLU A 120 2.52 8.28 -9.65
CA GLU A 120 2.83 7.04 -10.35
C GLU A 120 4.33 6.89 -10.45
N GLN A 121 4.87 5.75 -10.06
CA GLN A 121 6.29 5.44 -10.21
C GLN A 121 6.49 3.94 -10.39
N ASP A 122 7.24 3.55 -11.41
CA ASP A 122 7.63 2.15 -11.66
C ASP A 122 8.36 1.52 -10.48
N ARG A 123 9.02 2.35 -9.67
CA ARG A 123 9.70 1.89 -8.46
C ARG A 123 8.73 1.26 -7.45
N TYR A 124 7.50 1.78 -7.32
CA TYR A 124 6.51 1.18 -6.44
C TYR A 124 6.13 -0.21 -6.92
N LEU A 125 5.88 -0.36 -8.22
CA LEU A 125 5.51 -1.64 -8.81
C LEU A 125 6.61 -2.67 -8.60
N ARG A 126 7.88 -2.29 -8.80
CA ARG A 126 9.02 -3.19 -8.53
C ARG A 126 9.08 -3.64 -7.07
N CYS A 127 8.90 -2.73 -6.10
CA CYS A 127 8.87 -3.12 -4.69
C CYS A 127 7.76 -4.13 -4.40
N PHE A 128 6.56 -3.92 -4.94
CA PHE A 128 5.45 -4.87 -4.78
C PHE A 128 5.76 -6.23 -5.40
N GLU A 129 6.29 -6.26 -6.63
CA GLU A 129 6.62 -7.49 -7.36
C GLU A 129 7.71 -8.29 -6.63
N GLU A 130 8.76 -7.62 -6.15
CA GLU A 130 9.82 -8.26 -5.37
C GLU A 130 9.30 -8.83 -4.05
N ILE A 131 8.43 -8.11 -3.33
CA ILE A 131 7.79 -8.64 -2.11
C ILE A 131 6.92 -9.86 -2.43
N ILE A 132 6.14 -9.81 -3.51
CA ILE A 132 5.31 -10.94 -3.94
C ILE A 132 6.19 -12.16 -4.23
N GLN A 133 7.30 -11.98 -4.94
CA GLN A 133 8.22 -13.05 -5.29
C GLN A 133 8.88 -13.66 -4.04
N GLU A 134 9.36 -12.83 -3.11
CA GLU A 134 9.95 -13.27 -1.84
C GLU A 134 8.97 -14.10 -1.00
N LEU A 135 7.73 -13.62 -0.90
CA LEU A 135 6.68 -14.34 -0.17
C LEU A 135 6.29 -15.66 -0.85
N GLN A 136 6.36 -15.76 -2.18
CA GLN A 136 6.07 -17.00 -2.91
C GLN A 136 7.17 -18.05 -2.77
N LEU A 137 8.42 -17.63 -2.88
CA LEU A 137 9.57 -18.53 -2.89
C LEU A 137 10.08 -18.86 -1.48
N GLN A 138 9.89 -17.95 -0.53
CA GLN A 138 10.31 -18.07 0.88
C GLN A 138 11.77 -18.52 1.06
N PRO A 139 12.74 -17.92 0.37
CA PRO A 139 14.14 -18.26 0.58
C PRO A 139 14.59 -17.83 2.00
N PRO A 140 15.72 -18.35 2.51
CA PRO A 140 16.24 -17.95 3.81
C PRO A 140 16.34 -16.43 3.93
N GLY A 141 15.72 -15.85 4.96
CA GLY A 141 15.72 -14.40 5.20
C GLY A 141 14.64 -13.61 4.45
N PHE A 142 13.71 -14.27 3.74
CA PHE A 142 12.66 -13.62 2.95
C PHE A 142 11.86 -12.58 3.74
N GLN A 143 11.48 -12.85 4.99
CA GLN A 143 10.74 -11.88 5.81
C GLN A 143 11.52 -10.58 6.04
N ARG A 144 12.84 -10.69 6.28
CA ARG A 144 13.69 -9.51 6.44
C ARG A 144 13.77 -8.70 5.15
N LEU A 145 13.91 -9.38 4.01
CA LEU A 145 13.95 -8.71 2.70
C LEU A 145 12.60 -8.07 2.37
N CYS A 146 11.48 -8.75 2.61
CA CYS A 146 10.14 -8.15 2.46
C CYS A 146 9.98 -6.87 3.30
N ALA A 147 10.41 -6.88 4.56
CA ALA A 147 10.35 -5.70 5.43
C ALA A 147 11.18 -4.54 4.87
N LEU A 148 12.41 -4.79 4.43
CA LEU A 148 13.29 -3.78 3.81
C LEU A 148 12.69 -3.20 2.52
N ARG A 149 12.10 -4.03 1.65
CA ARG A 149 11.43 -3.57 0.43
C ARG A 149 10.18 -2.76 0.73
N PHE A 150 9.47 -3.10 1.78
CA PHE A 150 8.32 -2.34 2.23
C PHE A 150 8.73 -0.97 2.82
N GLU A 151 9.79 -0.92 3.63
CA GLU A 151 10.35 0.36 4.10
C GLU A 151 10.81 1.24 2.94
N GLU A 152 11.47 0.67 1.92
CA GLU A 152 11.84 1.38 0.69
C GLU A 152 10.62 1.95 -0.05
N LEU A 153 9.53 1.17 -0.13
CA LEU A 153 8.27 1.59 -0.73
C LEU A 153 7.67 2.80 0.02
N LEU A 154 7.55 2.70 1.35
CA LEU A 154 7.01 3.77 2.19
C LEU A 154 7.84 5.05 2.08
N LEU A 155 9.17 4.94 2.16
CA LEU A 155 10.11 6.06 1.96
C LEU A 155 9.90 6.72 0.59
N SER A 156 9.79 5.92 -0.46
CA SER A 156 9.63 6.43 -1.83
C SER A 156 8.29 7.15 -2.01
N MET A 157 7.20 6.60 -1.46
CA MET A 157 5.87 7.22 -1.47
C MET A 157 5.85 8.52 -0.65
N GLY A 158 6.44 8.51 0.55
CA GLY A 158 6.52 9.68 1.41
C GLY A 158 7.31 10.83 0.77
N ARG A 159 8.47 10.54 0.21
CA ARG A 159 9.28 11.53 -0.52
C ARG A 159 8.54 12.13 -1.72
N GLN A 160 7.85 11.31 -2.49
CA GLN A 160 7.06 11.79 -3.61
C GLN A 160 5.88 12.66 -3.15
N ARG A 161 5.21 12.28 -2.07
CA ARG A 161 4.14 13.08 -1.48
C ARG A 161 4.64 14.47 -1.03
N LEU A 162 5.82 14.52 -0.41
CA LEU A 162 6.44 15.80 -0.01
C LEU A 162 6.77 16.68 -1.23
N ARG A 163 7.30 16.10 -2.30
CA ARG A 163 7.56 16.82 -3.57
C ARG A 163 6.27 17.37 -4.19
N LEU A 164 5.21 16.58 -4.19
CA LEU A 164 3.91 17.00 -4.74
C LEU A 164 3.26 18.13 -3.92
N LYS A 165 3.51 18.17 -2.61
CA LYS A 165 3.06 19.28 -1.74
C LYS A 165 3.90 20.53 -1.87
N ASN A 166 5.20 20.39 -2.14
CA ASN A 166 6.17 21.48 -2.24
C ASN A 166 6.90 21.41 -3.60
N PRO A 167 6.32 21.94 -4.69
CA PRO A 167 6.93 21.89 -6.01
C PRO A 167 8.32 22.52 -6.10
N GLN A 168 8.66 23.44 -5.18
CA GLN A 168 10.00 24.05 -5.12
C GLN A 168 11.10 23.04 -4.75
N LEU A 169 10.78 21.97 -4.01
CA LEU A 169 11.72 20.89 -3.71
C LEU A 169 11.98 19.96 -4.92
N ALA A 170 11.19 20.10 -5.98
CA ALA A 170 11.39 19.36 -7.23
C ALA A 170 12.45 20.01 -8.16
N GLY A 171 12.82 21.28 -7.91
CA GLY A 171 13.76 22.04 -8.73
C GLY A 171 15.24 21.78 -8.46
N ASP A 172 15.60 21.21 -7.34
CA ASP A 172 16.99 20.86 -6.99
C ASP A 172 17.39 19.46 -7.50
N SER A 173 17.03 19.15 -8.74
CA SER A 173 17.74 18.11 -9.49
C SER A 173 19.15 18.68 -9.74
N LEU A 174 20.12 18.22 -8.97
CA LEU A 174 21.54 18.36 -9.26
C LEU A 174 21.76 17.97 -10.75
N VAL A 175 21.84 18.96 -11.59
CA VAL A 175 22.47 18.81 -12.91
C VAL A 175 23.95 18.58 -12.58
N ILE A 176 24.34 17.31 -12.50
CA ILE A 176 25.76 16.95 -12.58
C ILE A 176 26.14 17.25 -14.01
N GLN A 177 26.67 18.44 -14.25
CA GLN A 177 27.40 18.71 -15.48
C GLN A 177 28.71 17.90 -15.38
N VAL A 178 28.83 16.90 -16.24
CA VAL A 178 30.08 16.19 -16.53
C VAL A 178 30.86 17.00 -17.55
#